data_c1a135b8ddb54e634054534c7908c841
#
_entry.id   c1a135b8ddb54e634054534c7908c841
#
_cell.length_a   1.000
_cell.length_b   1.000
_cell.length_c   1.000
_cell.angle_alpha   90.00
_cell.angle_beta   90.00
_cell.angle_gamma   90.00
#
_symmetry.space_group_name_H-M   'P 1'
#
loop_
_entity.id
_entity.type
_entity.pdbx_description
1 polymer ?
#
loop_
_entity_poly.entity_id
_entity_poly.type
_entity_poly.pdbx_seq_one_letter_code
_entity_poly.pdbx_strand_id
1 'polypeptide(L)'
;MRFGVYLPTFAGRDLRVDQAARVKTFARKAEELGFDALWVAEHFLEAPGLYGTVWMSPLLCLGHAASVTTRIRLATGLLIAPYYHPVTLAREIQTLWSLSGGRCVLGIGPGWDQHEFETLGMKLSERGRRTDEIIAALRRLLTERDVSFDGRYYRFQHVTIEPLLPRFPELWVGGGSKIQTSLSPDKPYIVPAVLKRIASADGWLARAAGNQQMVKDDVRAIREHCVQIGRDPNSLRYGHLNFLHLVDTTDREEALRVQRPVFERVMGTHRTFENLQQSYFLGTTREIVERIRDLEAAGVQDMILATCDYDLEQLERFATDIVGRFKREA
;
A
#
# COMPACT_ATOMS: atom_id res chain seq x y z
N MET A 1 -4.53 -8.25 -15.46
CA MET A 1 -3.95 -7.65 -14.21
C MET A 1 -3.76 -6.14 -14.39
N ARG A 2 -4.00 -5.31 -13.32
CA ARG A 2 -3.62 -3.88 -13.30
C ARG A 2 -2.24 -3.74 -12.63
N PHE A 3 -1.49 -2.74 -13.07
CA PHE A 3 -0.17 -2.45 -12.53
C PHE A 3 -0.10 -1.04 -11.96
N GLY A 4 0.03 -0.94 -10.65
CA GLY A 4 0.40 0.28 -9.98
C GLY A 4 1.91 0.36 -9.76
N VAL A 5 2.39 1.55 -9.44
CA VAL A 5 3.77 1.75 -9.02
C VAL A 5 3.82 2.54 -7.73
N TYR A 6 4.81 2.19 -6.92
CA TYR A 6 5.02 2.86 -5.64
C TYR A 6 5.84 4.13 -5.85
N LEU A 7 5.28 5.27 -5.48
CA LEU A 7 5.98 6.55 -5.55
C LEU A 7 7.06 6.57 -4.45
N PRO A 8 8.34 6.71 -4.81
CA PRO A 8 9.43 6.69 -3.84
C PRO A 8 9.45 7.99 -3.03
N THR A 9 8.68 8.01 -1.94
CA THR A 9 8.57 9.14 -1.01
C THR A 9 9.55 9.02 0.15
N PHE A 10 10.60 8.25 -0.03
CA PHE A 10 11.68 8.14 0.94
C PHE A 10 12.33 9.51 1.13
N ALA A 11 12.19 10.09 2.30
CA ALA A 11 12.89 11.30 2.67
C ALA A 11 14.35 10.92 2.96
N GLY A 12 15.21 11.14 2.00
CA GLY A 12 16.64 11.11 2.28
C GLY A 12 16.99 12.16 3.35
N ARG A 13 18.02 11.93 4.13
CA ARG A 13 18.51 12.86 5.15
C ARG A 13 19.12 14.14 4.55
N ASP A 14 19.30 14.17 3.24
CA ASP A 14 19.89 15.31 2.51
C ASP A 14 18.80 16.24 1.97
N LEU A 15 18.56 17.32 2.67
CA LEU A 15 17.62 18.38 2.26
C LEU A 15 18.03 19.13 0.98
N ARG A 16 19.26 18.95 0.47
CA ARG A 16 19.70 19.53 -0.82
C ARG A 16 19.07 18.81 -2.00
N VAL A 17 18.54 17.62 -1.80
CA VAL A 17 17.84 16.89 -2.86
C VAL A 17 16.47 17.53 -3.09
N ASP A 18 16.20 17.93 -4.33
CA ASP A 18 14.89 18.45 -4.73
C ASP A 18 13.83 17.32 -4.78
N GLN A 19 13.24 17.07 -3.61
CA GLN A 19 12.20 16.04 -3.46
C GLN A 19 10.94 16.39 -4.27
N ALA A 20 10.63 17.69 -4.42
CA ALA A 20 9.48 18.12 -5.19
C ALA A 20 9.65 17.77 -6.67
N ALA A 21 10.82 18.03 -7.25
CA ALA A 21 11.12 17.64 -8.62
C ALA A 21 11.08 16.12 -8.80
N ARG A 22 11.64 15.35 -7.85
CA ARG A 22 11.62 13.89 -7.87
C ARG A 22 10.19 13.32 -7.92
N VAL A 23 9.33 13.76 -7.00
CA VAL A 23 7.93 13.33 -6.95
C VAL A 23 7.21 13.65 -8.26
N LYS A 24 7.34 14.88 -8.77
CA LYS A 24 6.71 15.30 -10.03
C LYS A 24 7.19 14.49 -11.23
N THR A 25 8.51 14.33 -11.35
CA THR A 25 9.11 13.64 -12.50
C THR A 25 8.71 12.16 -12.50
N PHE A 26 8.76 11.51 -11.35
CA PHE A 26 8.33 10.12 -11.23
C PHE A 26 6.85 9.95 -11.53
N ALA A 27 6.00 10.83 -11.02
CA ALA A 27 4.56 10.78 -11.23
C ALA A 27 4.17 10.94 -12.72
N ARG A 28 4.76 11.91 -13.42
CA ARG A 28 4.57 12.09 -14.86
C ARG A 28 5.03 10.86 -15.63
N LYS A 29 6.24 10.38 -15.35
CA LYS A 29 6.81 9.23 -16.03
C LYS A 29 5.96 7.97 -15.84
N ALA A 30 5.45 7.75 -14.64
CA ALA A 30 4.56 6.62 -14.37
C ALA A 30 3.24 6.72 -15.18
N GLU A 31 2.67 7.92 -15.29
CA GLU A 31 1.47 8.15 -16.12
C GLU A 31 1.77 7.97 -17.62
N GLU A 32 2.90 8.47 -18.12
CA GLU A 32 3.35 8.32 -19.50
C GLU A 32 3.56 6.85 -19.88
N LEU A 33 4.16 6.08 -18.99
CA LEU A 33 4.40 4.64 -19.15
C LEU A 33 3.14 3.79 -19.03
N GLY A 34 2.00 4.39 -18.65
CA GLY A 34 0.71 3.74 -18.61
C GLY A 34 0.48 2.85 -17.39
N PHE A 35 1.06 3.19 -16.25
CA PHE A 35 0.69 2.59 -14.96
C PHE A 35 -0.71 3.03 -14.54
N ASP A 36 -1.44 2.12 -13.86
CA ASP A 36 -2.84 2.35 -13.47
C ASP A 36 -2.98 3.23 -12.22
N ALA A 37 -2.00 3.20 -11.32
CA ALA A 37 -2.05 3.94 -10.07
C ALA A 37 -0.64 4.24 -9.51
N LEU A 38 -0.54 5.40 -8.84
CA LEU A 38 0.55 5.74 -7.91
C LEU A 38 0.13 5.38 -6.50
N TRP A 39 0.97 4.64 -5.79
CA TRP A 39 0.74 4.24 -4.40
C TRP A 39 1.78 4.87 -3.48
N VAL A 40 1.36 5.33 -2.30
CA VAL A 40 2.25 5.94 -1.29
C VAL A 40 1.98 5.33 0.07
N ALA A 41 3.03 4.86 0.78
CA ALA A 41 2.91 4.38 2.16
C ALA A 41 3.09 5.51 3.18
N GLU A 42 2.89 5.13 4.43
CA GLU A 42 3.07 5.98 5.58
C GLU A 42 3.90 5.30 6.68
N HIS A 43 4.96 5.98 7.07
CA HIS A 43 5.67 5.85 8.32
C HIS A 43 6.29 7.20 8.63
N PHE A 44 5.99 7.78 9.81
CA PHE A 44 6.44 9.12 10.12
C PHE A 44 7.68 9.16 11.03
N LEU A 45 8.03 8.02 11.62
CA LEU A 45 9.24 7.89 12.40
C LEU A 45 10.25 6.96 11.73
N GLU A 46 11.51 7.19 12.03
CA GLU A 46 12.57 6.24 11.70
C GLU A 46 12.37 4.96 12.53
N ALA A 47 12.43 3.81 11.89
CA ALA A 47 12.38 2.51 12.55
C ALA A 47 13.75 1.82 12.45
N PRO A 48 14.72 2.14 13.36
CA PRO A 48 16.07 1.59 13.30
C PRO A 48 16.05 0.06 13.27
N GLY A 49 16.77 -0.51 12.32
CA GLY A 49 16.82 -1.95 12.12
C GLY A 49 15.68 -2.55 11.30
N LEU A 50 14.63 -1.78 10.96
CA LEU A 50 13.51 -2.23 10.11
C LEU A 50 13.52 -1.53 8.75
N TYR A 51 13.69 -0.20 8.74
CA TYR A 51 13.83 0.61 7.53
C TYR A 51 14.92 1.64 7.75
N GLY A 52 15.82 1.77 6.78
CA GLY A 52 16.87 2.80 6.79
C GLY A 52 16.39 4.18 6.35
N THR A 53 15.07 4.43 6.32
CA THR A 53 14.52 5.66 5.74
C THR A 53 13.26 6.13 6.46
N VAL A 54 12.98 7.43 6.32
CA VAL A 54 11.74 8.08 6.74
C VAL A 54 10.90 8.35 5.51
N TRP A 55 9.59 8.34 5.66
CA TRP A 55 8.63 8.54 4.57
C TRP A 55 8.01 9.93 4.65
N MET A 56 7.87 10.60 3.52
CA MET A 56 7.12 11.86 3.45
C MET A 56 5.62 11.60 3.61
N SER A 57 4.87 12.60 4.10
CA SER A 57 3.41 12.50 4.27
C SER A 57 2.72 12.07 2.96
N PRO A 58 1.95 10.96 2.98
CA PRO A 58 1.36 10.40 1.78
C PRO A 58 0.37 11.33 1.09
N LEU A 59 -0.50 12.00 1.84
CA LEU A 59 -1.52 12.88 1.27
C LEU A 59 -0.91 14.13 0.62
N LEU A 60 0.16 14.69 1.22
CA LEU A 60 0.89 15.81 0.62
C LEU A 60 1.62 15.40 -0.66
N CYS A 61 2.26 14.22 -0.67
CA CYS A 61 2.93 13.70 -1.86
C CYS A 61 1.93 13.41 -2.99
N LEU A 62 0.78 12.83 -2.69
CA LEU A 62 -0.27 12.58 -3.67
C LEU A 62 -0.88 13.89 -4.19
N GLY A 63 -1.09 14.90 -3.33
CA GLY A 63 -1.53 16.23 -3.76
C GLY A 63 -0.51 16.88 -4.71
N HIS A 64 0.79 16.70 -4.44
CA HIS A 64 1.85 17.19 -5.31
C HIS A 64 1.88 16.45 -6.66
N ALA A 65 1.71 15.13 -6.66
CA ALA A 65 1.58 14.32 -7.86
C ALA A 65 0.32 14.66 -8.67
N ALA A 66 -0.80 14.97 -8.02
CA ALA A 66 -2.03 15.39 -8.65
C ALA A 66 -1.86 16.61 -9.57
N SER A 67 -0.98 17.55 -9.19
CA SER A 67 -0.72 18.78 -9.94
C SER A 67 -0.04 18.57 -11.30
N VAL A 68 0.51 17.39 -11.54
CA VAL A 68 1.31 17.08 -12.76
C VAL A 68 0.82 15.85 -13.51
N THR A 69 -0.30 15.26 -13.08
CA THR A 69 -0.91 14.07 -13.68
C THR A 69 -2.40 14.31 -13.93
N THR A 70 -2.98 13.61 -14.89
CA THR A 70 -4.38 13.81 -15.30
C THR A 70 -5.24 12.56 -15.31
N ARG A 71 -4.64 11.36 -15.38
CA ARG A 71 -5.33 10.08 -15.54
C ARG A 71 -4.98 9.06 -14.47
N ILE A 72 -3.71 8.97 -14.09
CA ILE A 72 -3.24 7.96 -13.13
C ILE A 72 -3.96 8.10 -11.78
N ARG A 73 -4.37 6.99 -11.20
CA ARG A 73 -5.03 6.97 -9.90
C ARG A 73 -4.02 7.27 -8.79
N LEU A 74 -4.46 7.92 -7.73
CA LEU A 74 -3.63 8.37 -6.62
C LEU A 74 -4.06 7.64 -5.35
N ALA A 75 -3.25 6.68 -4.92
CA ALA A 75 -3.61 5.72 -3.89
C ALA A 75 -2.71 5.83 -2.65
N THR A 76 -3.30 5.78 -1.47
CA THR A 76 -2.53 5.51 -0.25
C THR A 76 -2.30 4.00 -0.12
N GLY A 77 -1.09 3.58 0.15
CA GLY A 77 -0.75 2.17 0.19
C GLY A 77 0.19 1.74 1.32
N LEU A 78 -0.18 1.91 2.59
CA LEU A 78 -1.45 2.32 3.20
C LEU A 78 -1.26 3.55 4.09
N LEU A 79 -2.32 4.34 4.22
CA LEU A 79 -2.40 5.37 5.25
C LEU A 79 -2.72 4.69 6.61
N ILE A 80 -2.01 5.08 7.64
CA ILE A 80 -2.21 4.52 8.99
C ILE A 80 -3.31 5.31 9.70
N ALA A 81 -4.55 4.88 9.51
CA ALA A 81 -5.73 5.62 9.98
C ALA A 81 -5.68 6.07 11.45
N PRO A 82 -5.22 5.25 12.43
CA PRO A 82 -5.20 5.66 13.83
C PRO A 82 -4.37 6.92 14.13
N TYR A 83 -3.46 7.32 13.24
CA TYR A 83 -2.66 8.54 13.44
C TYR A 83 -3.46 9.83 13.24
N TYR A 84 -4.68 9.73 12.74
CA TYR A 84 -5.51 10.87 12.38
C TYR A 84 -6.78 10.97 13.23
N HIS A 85 -7.24 12.20 13.40
CA HIS A 85 -8.63 12.43 13.81
C HIS A 85 -9.54 12.34 12.57
N PRO A 86 -10.67 11.62 12.61
CA PRO A 86 -11.49 11.38 11.40
C PRO A 86 -11.99 12.65 10.71
N VAL A 87 -12.26 13.73 11.45
CA VAL A 87 -12.71 15.01 10.87
C VAL A 87 -11.62 15.69 10.06
N THR A 88 -10.39 15.73 10.59
CA THR A 88 -9.25 16.32 9.86
C THR A 88 -8.88 15.47 8.65
N LEU A 89 -8.87 14.15 8.81
CA LEU A 89 -8.59 13.22 7.72
C LEU A 89 -9.65 13.31 6.61
N ALA A 90 -10.92 13.43 6.96
CA ALA A 90 -11.99 13.61 5.98
C ALA A 90 -11.77 14.87 5.14
N ARG A 91 -11.40 16.01 5.77
CA ARG A 91 -11.07 17.25 5.05
C ARG A 91 -9.88 17.06 4.10
N GLU A 92 -8.84 16.38 4.52
CA GLU A 92 -7.65 16.13 3.68
C GLU A 92 -7.97 15.22 2.49
N ILE A 93 -8.76 14.16 2.71
CA ILE A 93 -9.22 13.26 1.64
C ILE A 93 -10.13 14.02 0.65
N GLN A 94 -11.05 14.84 1.16
CA GLN A 94 -11.93 15.67 0.33
C GLN A 94 -11.10 16.64 -0.53
N THR A 95 -10.08 17.26 0.06
CA THR A 95 -9.16 18.14 -0.66
C THR A 95 -8.39 17.40 -1.74
N LEU A 96 -7.80 16.24 -1.43
CA LEU A 96 -7.10 15.42 -2.43
C LEU A 96 -8.04 14.95 -3.55
N TRP A 97 -9.27 14.55 -3.21
CA TRP A 97 -10.29 14.21 -4.20
C TRP A 97 -10.54 15.36 -5.16
N SER A 98 -10.76 16.57 -4.64
CA SER A 98 -11.01 17.76 -5.44
C SER A 98 -9.83 18.13 -6.33
N LEU A 99 -8.62 18.16 -5.78
CA LEU A 99 -7.39 18.49 -6.51
C LEU A 99 -7.04 17.44 -7.59
N SER A 100 -7.41 16.21 -7.38
CA SER A 100 -7.15 15.11 -8.32
C SER A 100 -8.25 14.90 -9.35
N GLY A 101 -9.39 15.59 -9.27
CA GLY A 101 -10.54 15.33 -10.11
C GLY A 101 -11.17 13.95 -9.86
N GLY A 102 -11.19 13.51 -8.61
CA GLY A 102 -11.82 12.24 -8.19
C GLY A 102 -10.96 10.99 -8.39
N ARG A 103 -9.67 11.13 -8.68
CA ARG A 103 -8.74 9.99 -8.90
C ARG A 103 -8.20 9.35 -7.61
N CYS A 104 -8.64 9.83 -6.44
CA CYS A 104 -8.20 9.35 -5.14
C CYS A 104 -8.69 7.92 -4.86
N VAL A 105 -7.78 7.07 -4.39
CA VAL A 105 -8.04 5.73 -3.85
C VAL A 105 -7.55 5.70 -2.41
N LEU A 106 -8.43 5.32 -1.51
CA LEU A 106 -8.13 5.34 -0.08
C LEU A 106 -7.73 3.96 0.42
N GLY A 107 -6.44 3.71 0.51
CA GLY A 107 -5.89 2.52 1.16
C GLY A 107 -5.60 2.80 2.63
N ILE A 108 -6.22 2.02 3.53
CA ILE A 108 -6.15 2.20 4.97
C ILE A 108 -5.57 0.97 5.65
N GLY A 109 -4.65 1.20 6.58
CA GLY A 109 -4.09 0.18 7.46
C GLY A 109 -4.19 0.57 8.94
N PRO A 110 -4.15 -0.42 9.85
CA PRO A 110 -4.16 -0.15 11.29
C PRO A 110 -2.79 0.27 11.84
N GLY A 111 -1.71 0.17 11.06
CA GLY A 111 -0.35 0.35 11.56
C GLY A 111 0.17 -0.85 12.37
N TRP A 112 1.46 -0.85 12.67
CA TRP A 112 2.11 -1.95 13.38
C TRP A 112 3.26 -1.50 14.29
N ASP A 113 3.84 -0.32 14.08
CA ASP A 113 5.00 0.16 14.82
C ASP A 113 4.57 0.68 16.19
N GLN A 114 5.04 0.01 17.24
CA GLN A 114 4.70 0.37 18.62
C GLN A 114 5.22 1.76 18.99
N HIS A 115 6.42 2.12 18.52
CA HIS A 115 7.04 3.41 18.83
C HIS A 115 6.26 4.59 18.25
N GLU A 116 5.74 4.47 17.02
CA GLU A 116 4.87 5.47 16.42
C GLU A 116 3.58 5.66 17.24
N PHE A 117 2.95 4.58 17.70
CA PHE A 117 1.75 4.66 18.55
C PHE A 117 2.03 5.30 19.90
N GLU A 118 3.09 4.90 20.57
CA GLU A 118 3.49 5.45 21.89
C GLU A 118 3.82 6.94 21.78
N THR A 119 4.51 7.35 20.73
CA THR A 119 4.82 8.76 20.45
C THR A 119 3.57 9.61 20.29
N LEU A 120 2.50 9.06 19.73
CA LEU A 120 1.20 9.71 19.59
C LEU A 120 0.29 9.53 20.82
N GLY A 121 0.79 8.96 21.92
CA GLY A 121 0.01 8.73 23.16
C GLY A 121 -1.07 7.66 23.00
N MET A 122 -0.94 6.75 22.05
CA MET A 122 -1.92 5.71 21.76
C MET A 122 -1.39 4.31 22.09
N LYS A 123 -2.28 3.39 22.41
CA LYS A 123 -1.93 1.98 22.61
C LYS A 123 -2.04 1.22 21.31
N LEU A 124 -0.98 0.49 20.93
CA LEU A 124 -0.97 -0.37 19.73
C LEU A 124 -2.14 -1.38 19.73
N SER A 125 -2.56 -1.86 20.89
CA SER A 125 -3.71 -2.79 21.03
C SER A 125 -5.06 -2.20 20.60
N GLU A 126 -5.19 -0.88 20.51
CA GLU A 126 -6.42 -0.17 20.10
C GLU A 126 -6.50 0.04 18.59
N ARG A 127 -5.40 -0.13 17.86
CA ARG A 127 -5.26 0.24 16.44
C ARG A 127 -6.41 -0.26 15.55
N GLY A 128 -6.79 -1.53 15.69
CA GLY A 128 -7.85 -2.12 14.86
C GLY A 128 -9.21 -1.47 15.09
N ARG A 129 -9.60 -1.25 16.35
CA ARG A 129 -10.88 -0.62 16.69
C ARG A 129 -10.90 0.86 16.30
N ARG A 130 -9.79 1.58 16.48
CA ARG A 130 -9.67 2.96 16.00
C ARG A 130 -9.82 3.03 14.48
N THR A 131 -9.20 2.11 13.75
CA THR A 131 -9.35 2.02 12.29
C THR A 131 -10.82 1.79 11.89
N ASP A 132 -11.54 0.91 12.58
CA ASP A 132 -12.95 0.63 12.29
C ASP A 132 -13.83 1.86 12.52
N GLU A 133 -13.62 2.60 13.62
CA GLU A 133 -14.36 3.84 13.90
C GLU A 133 -14.02 4.94 12.86
N ILE A 134 -12.75 5.07 12.46
CA ILE A 134 -12.34 6.06 11.46
C ILE A 134 -13.00 5.75 10.11
N ILE A 135 -12.98 4.50 9.65
CA ILE A 135 -13.63 4.12 8.39
C ILE A 135 -15.14 4.46 8.45
N ALA A 136 -15.80 4.12 9.55
CA ALA A 136 -17.23 4.41 9.75
C ALA A 136 -17.51 5.92 9.73
N ALA A 137 -16.70 6.71 10.44
CA ALA A 137 -16.83 8.16 10.47
C ALA A 137 -16.54 8.81 9.11
N LEU A 138 -15.49 8.37 8.40
CA LEU A 138 -15.13 8.89 7.08
C LEU A 138 -16.23 8.66 6.05
N ARG A 139 -16.88 7.49 6.05
CA ARG A 139 -17.99 7.21 5.13
C ARG A 139 -19.08 8.25 5.25
N ARG A 140 -19.44 8.64 6.47
CA ARG A 140 -20.46 9.65 6.73
C ARG A 140 -19.95 11.07 6.46
N LEU A 141 -18.79 11.45 7.01
CA LEU A 141 -18.23 12.80 6.89
C LEU A 141 -18.00 13.25 5.44
N LEU A 142 -17.68 12.32 4.55
CA LEU A 142 -17.41 12.64 3.14
C LEU A 142 -18.66 12.70 2.27
N THR A 143 -19.80 12.13 2.71
CA THR A 143 -20.99 11.97 1.88
C THR A 143 -22.29 12.51 2.49
N GLU A 144 -22.25 12.86 3.77
CA GLU A 144 -23.45 13.35 4.50
C GLU A 144 -23.19 14.72 5.12
N ARG A 145 -24.27 15.47 5.33
CA ARG A 145 -24.30 16.74 6.09
C ARG A 145 -24.65 16.48 7.54
N ASP A 146 -24.28 17.40 8.42
CA ASP A 146 -24.67 17.42 9.84
C ASP A 146 -24.37 16.11 10.55
N VAL A 147 -23.14 15.60 10.35
CA VAL A 147 -22.72 14.31 10.89
C VAL A 147 -22.41 14.43 12.37
N SER A 148 -23.09 13.64 13.18
CA SER A 148 -22.73 13.39 14.59
C SER A 148 -22.25 11.95 14.72
N PHE A 149 -21.19 11.74 15.49
CA PHE A 149 -20.57 10.44 15.73
C PHE A 149 -20.27 10.27 17.21
N ASP A 150 -20.73 9.19 17.82
CA ASP A 150 -20.50 8.84 19.22
C ASP A 150 -19.81 7.48 19.30
N GLY A 151 -18.52 7.45 18.98
CA GLY A 151 -17.68 6.28 19.09
C GLY A 151 -16.98 6.17 20.45
N ARG A 152 -16.25 5.10 20.63
CA ARG A 152 -15.41 4.90 21.82
C ARG A 152 -14.20 5.82 21.85
N TYR A 153 -13.59 6.05 20.68
CA TYR A 153 -12.34 6.80 20.54
C TYR A 153 -12.57 8.20 19.95
N TYR A 154 -13.59 8.36 19.12
CA TYR A 154 -13.86 9.62 18.42
C TYR A 154 -15.32 10.04 18.67
N ARG A 155 -15.51 11.31 19.08
CA ARG A 155 -16.82 11.91 19.31
C ARG A 155 -16.85 13.30 18.77
N PHE A 156 -17.88 13.62 18.00
CA PHE A 156 -18.12 14.95 17.46
C PHE A 156 -19.60 15.11 17.08
N GLN A 157 -20.08 16.34 16.99
CA GLN A 157 -21.47 16.64 16.69
C GLN A 157 -21.55 17.71 15.62
N HIS A 158 -22.60 17.62 14.80
CA HIS A 158 -22.99 18.63 13.82
C HIS A 158 -21.86 19.06 12.86
N VAL A 159 -21.08 18.11 12.36
CA VAL A 159 -19.97 18.37 11.43
C VAL A 159 -20.42 18.22 9.98
N THR A 160 -20.15 19.24 9.17
CA THR A 160 -20.28 19.17 7.70
C THR A 160 -18.97 19.56 7.07
N ILE A 161 -18.48 18.75 6.12
CA ILE A 161 -17.27 19.01 5.33
C ILE A 161 -17.69 19.23 3.88
N GLU A 162 -17.53 20.44 3.38
CA GLU A 162 -17.93 20.83 2.02
C GLU A 162 -16.71 20.96 1.08
N PRO A 163 -16.91 20.69 -0.23
CA PRO A 163 -18.10 20.08 -0.83
C PRO A 163 -18.19 18.58 -0.48
N LEU A 164 -19.41 18.07 -0.34
CA LEU A 164 -19.63 16.63 -0.18
C LEU A 164 -19.12 15.89 -1.43
N LEU A 165 -18.55 14.73 -1.22
CA LEU A 165 -18.16 13.87 -2.34
C LEU A 165 -19.41 13.19 -2.93
N PRO A 166 -19.49 13.01 -4.27
CA PRO A 166 -20.60 12.32 -4.90
C PRO A 166 -20.69 10.84 -4.52
N ARG A 167 -19.58 10.28 -4.02
CA ARG A 167 -19.47 8.92 -3.51
C ARG A 167 -18.24 8.82 -2.60
N PHE A 168 -18.25 7.84 -1.72
CA PHE A 168 -17.04 7.50 -0.95
C PHE A 168 -15.92 7.02 -1.90
N PRO A 169 -14.65 7.42 -1.69
CA PRO A 169 -13.53 6.92 -2.47
C PRO A 169 -13.43 5.39 -2.43
N GLU A 170 -12.89 4.78 -3.48
CA GLU A 170 -12.59 3.35 -3.48
C GLU A 170 -11.70 3.02 -2.28
N LEU A 171 -12.19 2.14 -1.40
CA LEU A 171 -11.53 1.78 -0.15
C LEU A 171 -10.74 0.49 -0.30
N TRP A 172 -9.47 0.56 -0.01
CA TRP A 172 -8.59 -0.59 0.14
C TRP A 172 -8.18 -0.75 1.60
N VAL A 173 -8.09 -1.98 2.05
CA VAL A 173 -7.73 -2.29 3.43
C VAL A 173 -6.54 -3.22 3.47
N GLY A 174 -5.56 -2.88 4.29
CA GLY A 174 -4.43 -3.75 4.57
C GLY A 174 -4.68 -4.68 5.75
N GLY A 175 -3.89 -5.72 5.78
CA GLY A 175 -3.92 -6.76 6.80
C GLY A 175 -3.72 -8.13 6.16
N GLY A 176 -3.76 -9.16 6.97
CA GLY A 176 -3.55 -10.54 6.51
C GLY A 176 -3.19 -11.43 7.68
N SER A 177 -2.74 -12.64 7.38
CA SER A 177 -2.30 -13.60 8.37
C SER A 177 -1.20 -13.05 9.25
N LYS A 178 -1.20 -13.46 10.51
CA LYS A 178 -0.08 -13.20 11.41
C LYS A 178 1.17 -13.90 10.87
N ILE A 179 2.31 -13.22 10.94
CA ILE A 179 3.59 -13.87 10.68
C ILE A 179 3.84 -14.86 11.83
N GLN A 180 4.16 -16.09 11.48
CA GLN A 180 4.58 -17.08 12.47
C GLN A 180 5.85 -16.59 13.17
N THR A 181 5.83 -16.63 14.49
CA THR A 181 7.00 -16.40 15.33
C THR A 181 7.19 -17.62 16.23
N SER A 182 8.34 -17.75 16.86
CA SER A 182 8.58 -18.79 17.88
C SER A 182 7.56 -18.78 19.03
N LEU A 183 6.90 -17.63 19.25
CA LEU A 183 5.84 -17.43 20.26
C LEU A 183 4.43 -17.74 19.74
N SER A 184 4.26 -17.94 18.42
CA SER A 184 2.97 -18.22 17.79
C SER A 184 3.18 -19.21 16.63
N PRO A 185 3.42 -20.51 16.95
CA PRO A 185 3.74 -21.53 15.95
C PRO A 185 2.53 -22.00 15.13
N ASP A 186 1.33 -21.51 15.45
CA ASP A 186 0.11 -21.89 14.77
C ASP A 186 0.12 -21.49 13.29
N LYS A 187 -0.67 -22.21 12.49
CA LYS A 187 -0.82 -21.94 11.04
C LYS A 187 -1.17 -20.47 10.82
N PRO A 188 -0.67 -19.84 9.76
CA PRO A 188 -1.07 -18.50 9.39
C PRO A 188 -2.59 -18.38 9.34
N TYR A 189 -3.16 -17.43 10.06
CA TYR A 189 -4.60 -17.18 10.00
C TYR A 189 -4.89 -15.69 10.09
N ILE A 190 -5.94 -15.27 9.42
CA ILE A 190 -6.43 -13.91 9.48
C ILE A 190 -7.42 -13.79 10.64
N VAL A 191 -7.16 -12.84 11.54
CA VAL A 191 -8.06 -12.59 12.69
C VAL A 191 -9.47 -12.20 12.19
N PRO A 192 -10.56 -12.71 12.77
CA PRO A 192 -11.93 -12.43 12.30
C PRO A 192 -12.25 -10.94 12.13
N ALA A 193 -11.78 -10.07 13.02
CA ALA A 193 -11.96 -8.62 12.88
C ALA A 193 -11.28 -8.04 11.64
N VAL A 194 -10.15 -8.62 11.21
CA VAL A 194 -9.44 -8.23 9.98
C VAL A 194 -10.22 -8.73 8.76
N LEU A 195 -10.70 -9.97 8.76
CA LEU A 195 -11.56 -10.50 7.69
C LEU A 195 -12.82 -9.66 7.51
N LYS A 196 -13.51 -9.30 8.60
CA LYS A 196 -14.68 -8.43 8.57
C LYS A 196 -14.37 -7.07 7.94
N ARG A 197 -13.23 -6.46 8.29
CA ARG A 197 -12.80 -5.17 7.73
C ARG A 197 -12.51 -5.29 6.24
N ILE A 198 -11.77 -6.32 5.82
CA ILE A 198 -11.48 -6.61 4.42
C ILE A 198 -12.79 -6.80 3.65
N ALA A 199 -13.70 -7.59 4.19
CA ALA A 199 -15.01 -7.84 3.58
C ALA A 199 -15.95 -6.64 3.57
N SER A 200 -15.60 -5.49 4.13
CA SER A 200 -16.34 -4.22 4.02
C SER A 200 -15.72 -3.22 3.04
N ALA A 201 -14.61 -3.57 2.41
CA ALA A 201 -13.84 -2.72 1.51
C ALA A 201 -14.06 -3.10 0.03
N ASP A 202 -13.55 -2.28 -0.88
CA ASP A 202 -13.56 -2.53 -2.33
C ASP A 202 -12.32 -3.31 -2.77
N GLY A 203 -11.23 -3.22 -2.00
CA GLY A 203 -9.99 -3.94 -2.25
C GLY A 203 -9.25 -4.34 -0.97
N TRP A 204 -8.44 -5.37 -1.11
CA TRP A 204 -7.48 -5.81 -0.11
C TRP A 204 -6.06 -5.69 -0.65
N LEU A 205 -5.17 -5.09 0.14
CA LEU A 205 -3.75 -5.00 -0.18
C LEU A 205 -2.94 -5.91 0.77
N ALA A 206 -2.35 -6.95 0.19
CA ALA A 206 -1.43 -7.82 0.91
C ALA A 206 -0.17 -7.05 1.32
N ARG A 207 0.40 -7.44 2.45
CA ARG A 207 1.68 -6.88 2.91
C ARG A 207 2.81 -7.18 1.91
N ALA A 208 3.79 -6.30 1.81
CA ALA A 208 5.00 -6.53 1.02
C ALA A 208 5.92 -7.59 1.64
N ALA A 209 6.00 -7.64 2.98
CA ALA A 209 6.81 -8.63 3.70
C ALA A 209 6.04 -9.94 3.92
N GLY A 210 6.73 -11.06 3.80
CA GLY A 210 6.16 -12.39 3.89
C GLY A 210 6.36 -13.17 2.59
N ASN A 211 6.35 -14.49 2.67
CA ASN A 211 6.53 -15.29 1.47
C ASN A 211 5.28 -15.29 0.57
N GLN A 212 5.46 -15.57 -0.69
CA GLN A 212 4.40 -15.57 -1.69
C GLN A 212 3.26 -16.56 -1.37
N GLN A 213 3.56 -17.69 -0.72
CA GLN A 213 2.55 -18.66 -0.31
C GLN A 213 1.56 -18.07 0.70
N MET A 214 2.04 -17.22 1.63
CA MET A 214 1.14 -16.52 2.57
C MET A 214 0.14 -15.62 1.84
N VAL A 215 0.54 -14.94 0.77
CA VAL A 215 -0.37 -14.10 -0.02
C VAL A 215 -1.46 -14.96 -0.66
N LYS A 216 -1.10 -16.12 -1.23
CA LYS A 216 -2.06 -17.07 -1.84
C LYS A 216 -3.03 -17.65 -0.81
N ASP A 217 -2.52 -18.01 0.35
CA ASP A 217 -3.34 -18.52 1.45
C ASP A 217 -4.30 -17.46 1.99
N ASP A 218 -3.84 -16.22 2.11
CA ASP A 218 -4.67 -15.08 2.52
C ASP A 218 -5.78 -14.80 1.48
N VAL A 219 -5.48 -14.80 0.19
CA VAL A 219 -6.49 -14.67 -0.89
C VAL A 219 -7.56 -15.73 -0.73
N ARG A 220 -7.16 -17.00 -0.57
CA ARG A 220 -8.10 -18.12 -0.39
C ARG A 220 -8.99 -17.92 0.85
N ALA A 221 -8.40 -17.60 2.01
CA ALA A 221 -9.14 -17.40 3.25
C ALA A 221 -10.11 -16.22 3.17
N ILE A 222 -9.73 -15.12 2.50
CA ILE A 222 -10.61 -13.96 2.30
C ILE A 222 -11.77 -14.34 1.37
N ARG A 223 -11.52 -15.05 0.28
CA ARG A 223 -12.57 -15.52 -0.64
C ARG A 223 -13.57 -16.46 0.05
N GLU A 224 -13.09 -17.41 0.83
CA GLU A 224 -13.92 -18.30 1.64
C GLU A 224 -14.79 -17.52 2.63
N HIS A 225 -14.20 -16.53 3.33
CA HIS A 225 -14.95 -15.67 4.23
C HIS A 225 -16.03 -14.85 3.51
N CYS A 226 -15.74 -14.30 2.34
CA CYS A 226 -16.74 -13.58 1.54
C CYS A 226 -17.92 -14.49 1.21
N VAL A 227 -17.68 -15.73 0.76
CA VAL A 227 -18.74 -16.71 0.51
C VAL A 227 -19.56 -17.00 1.77
N GLN A 228 -18.90 -17.22 2.91
CA GLN A 228 -19.57 -17.51 4.20
C GLN A 228 -20.54 -16.41 4.63
N ILE A 229 -20.23 -15.15 4.33
CA ILE A 229 -21.10 -14.00 4.68
C ILE A 229 -22.04 -13.58 3.55
N GLY A 230 -22.11 -14.34 2.44
CA GLY A 230 -22.98 -14.04 1.31
C GLY A 230 -22.49 -12.90 0.41
N ARG A 231 -21.20 -12.52 0.48
CA ARG A 231 -20.59 -11.56 -0.44
C ARG A 231 -19.95 -12.29 -1.62
N ASP A 232 -20.18 -11.79 -2.84
CA ASP A 232 -19.42 -12.27 -4.00
C ASP A 232 -17.92 -11.95 -3.81
N PRO A 233 -17.03 -12.97 -3.74
CA PRO A 233 -15.60 -12.76 -3.60
C PRO A 233 -14.96 -12.02 -4.79
N ASN A 234 -15.61 -11.99 -5.96
CA ASN A 234 -15.12 -11.24 -7.13
C ASN A 234 -15.49 -9.75 -7.08
N SER A 235 -16.37 -9.35 -6.17
CA SER A 235 -16.65 -7.93 -5.89
C SER A 235 -15.54 -7.25 -5.09
N LEU A 236 -14.60 -8.01 -4.54
CA LEU A 236 -13.41 -7.53 -3.85
C LEU A 236 -12.20 -7.66 -4.78
N ARG A 237 -11.39 -6.63 -4.88
CA ARG A 237 -10.11 -6.69 -5.58
C ARG A 237 -9.00 -7.15 -4.65
N TYR A 238 -8.05 -7.89 -5.19
CA TYR A 238 -6.92 -8.45 -4.45
C TYR A 238 -5.63 -7.86 -5.01
N GLY A 239 -4.89 -7.14 -4.18
CA GLY A 239 -3.64 -6.49 -4.55
C GLY A 239 -2.43 -6.99 -3.76
N HIS A 240 -1.27 -6.92 -4.37
CA HIS A 240 0.00 -7.19 -3.72
C HIS A 240 1.03 -6.14 -4.10
N LEU A 241 1.73 -5.60 -3.10
CA LEU A 241 2.85 -4.70 -3.28
C LEU A 241 4.14 -5.46 -3.07
N ASN A 242 5.10 -5.30 -3.97
CA ASN A 242 6.43 -5.87 -3.77
C ASN A 242 7.54 -4.98 -4.31
N PHE A 243 8.69 -5.02 -3.62
CA PHE A 243 9.92 -4.35 -4.04
C PHE A 243 10.71 -5.26 -4.98
N LEU A 244 11.27 -4.65 -6.01
CA LEU A 244 12.09 -5.34 -7.01
C LEU A 244 13.14 -4.38 -7.59
N HIS A 245 14.20 -4.98 -8.12
CA HIS A 245 15.24 -4.29 -8.88
C HIS A 245 15.65 -5.20 -10.04
N LEU A 246 15.31 -4.80 -11.27
CA LEU A 246 15.57 -5.60 -12.46
C LEU A 246 17.03 -5.48 -12.86
N VAL A 247 17.67 -6.61 -13.13
CA VAL A 247 19.04 -6.71 -13.61
C VAL A 247 19.01 -7.29 -15.02
N ASP A 248 19.84 -6.78 -15.93
CA ASP A 248 19.93 -7.27 -17.30
C ASP A 248 20.85 -8.49 -17.39
N THR A 249 20.36 -9.60 -16.87
CA THR A 249 21.05 -10.89 -16.91
C THR A 249 20.06 -12.04 -16.87
N THR A 250 20.45 -13.16 -17.44
CA THR A 250 19.74 -14.44 -17.30
C THR A 250 20.36 -15.34 -16.24
N ASP A 251 21.50 -14.93 -15.67
CA ASP A 251 22.17 -15.62 -14.59
C ASP A 251 21.60 -15.17 -13.25
N ARG A 252 21.03 -16.11 -12.49
CA ARG A 252 20.43 -15.87 -11.19
C ARG A 252 21.46 -15.38 -10.15
N GLU A 253 22.64 -15.98 -10.13
CA GLU A 253 23.66 -15.61 -9.14
C GLU A 253 24.17 -14.19 -9.39
N GLU A 254 24.34 -13.81 -10.62
CA GLU A 254 24.68 -12.44 -11.00
C GLU A 254 23.57 -11.47 -10.61
N ALA A 255 22.31 -11.80 -10.92
CA ALA A 255 21.16 -10.97 -10.54
C ALA A 255 21.13 -10.73 -9.02
N LEU A 256 21.27 -11.78 -8.23
CA LEU A 256 21.27 -11.69 -6.76
C LEU A 256 22.46 -10.91 -6.22
N ARG A 257 23.64 -11.04 -6.82
CA ARG A 257 24.84 -10.29 -6.45
C ARG A 257 24.66 -8.77 -6.62
N VAL A 258 23.98 -8.35 -7.69
CA VAL A 258 23.67 -6.94 -7.95
C VAL A 258 22.55 -6.45 -7.04
N GLN A 259 21.51 -7.25 -6.84
CA GLN A 259 20.32 -6.88 -6.04
C GLN A 259 20.62 -6.79 -4.53
N ARG A 260 21.52 -7.59 -4.00
CA ARG A 260 21.80 -7.66 -2.57
C ARG A 260 22.11 -6.30 -1.93
N PRO A 261 23.10 -5.52 -2.37
CA PRO A 261 23.40 -4.22 -1.75
C PRO A 261 22.25 -3.20 -1.92
N VAL A 262 21.47 -3.30 -2.99
CA VAL A 262 20.30 -2.45 -3.20
C VAL A 262 19.23 -2.72 -2.15
N PHE A 263 18.92 -3.99 -1.89
CA PHE A 263 17.92 -4.38 -0.91
C PHE A 263 18.36 -4.17 0.53
N GLU A 264 19.62 -4.48 0.87
CA GLU A 264 20.16 -4.27 2.21
C GLU A 264 20.18 -2.77 2.59
N ARG A 265 20.39 -1.87 1.63
CA ARG A 265 20.32 -0.42 1.85
C ARG A 265 18.91 0.05 2.24
N VAL A 266 17.85 -0.50 1.62
CA VAL A 266 16.46 -0.05 1.83
C VAL A 266 15.81 -0.81 2.98
N MET A 267 15.99 -2.13 3.02
CA MET A 267 15.31 -3.02 3.97
C MET A 267 16.11 -3.21 5.27
N GLY A 268 17.33 -2.65 5.35
CA GLY A 268 18.23 -2.87 6.47
C GLY A 268 18.83 -4.28 6.48
N THR A 269 19.71 -4.53 7.45
CA THR A 269 20.47 -5.79 7.58
C THR A 269 19.98 -6.67 8.74
N HIS A 270 18.84 -6.33 9.34
CA HIS A 270 18.28 -7.09 10.46
C HIS A 270 17.67 -8.45 10.02
N ARG A 271 17.42 -8.61 8.73
CA ARG A 271 17.02 -9.87 8.10
C ARG A 271 18.15 -10.42 7.24
N THR A 272 18.27 -11.75 7.18
CA THR A 272 19.22 -12.37 6.27
C THR A 272 18.83 -12.17 4.83
N PHE A 273 19.77 -12.23 3.90
CA PHE A 273 19.49 -12.08 2.47
C PHE A 273 18.54 -13.18 1.95
N GLU A 274 18.61 -14.39 2.52
CA GLU A 274 17.69 -15.49 2.23
C GLU A 274 16.24 -15.13 2.61
N ASN A 275 16.04 -14.46 3.75
CA ASN A 275 14.72 -13.96 4.13
C ASN A 275 14.22 -12.86 3.18
N LEU A 276 15.11 -11.99 2.68
CA LEU A 276 14.76 -10.99 1.67
C LEU A 276 14.33 -11.67 0.36
N GLN A 277 15.02 -12.71 -0.10
CA GLN A 277 14.66 -13.47 -1.30
C GLN A 277 13.29 -14.16 -1.19
N GLN A 278 12.92 -14.63 0.01
CA GLN A 278 11.60 -15.22 0.24
C GLN A 278 10.46 -14.18 0.22
N SER A 279 10.75 -12.97 0.69
CA SER A 279 9.75 -11.92 0.88
C SER A 279 9.60 -11.01 -0.34
N TYR A 280 10.69 -10.73 -1.05
CA TYR A 280 10.70 -9.76 -2.14
C TYR A 280 10.99 -10.41 -3.49
N PHE A 281 10.75 -9.67 -4.56
CA PHE A 281 11.01 -10.16 -5.91
C PHE A 281 12.47 -9.98 -6.29
N LEU A 282 13.30 -10.95 -5.90
CA LEU A 282 14.71 -11.06 -6.27
C LEU A 282 14.88 -12.23 -7.25
N GLY A 283 15.94 -12.13 -8.07
CA GLY A 283 16.29 -13.06 -9.13
C GLY A 283 16.27 -12.41 -10.49
N THR A 284 16.25 -13.22 -11.55
CA THR A 284 16.18 -12.75 -12.93
C THR A 284 14.80 -12.15 -13.26
N THR A 285 14.72 -11.30 -14.26
CA THR A 285 13.45 -10.73 -14.74
C THR A 285 12.43 -11.82 -15.11
N ARG A 286 12.89 -12.95 -15.67
CA ARG A 286 12.03 -14.10 -15.99
C ARG A 286 11.39 -14.68 -14.73
N GLU A 287 12.17 -14.96 -13.69
CA GLU A 287 11.67 -15.51 -12.43
C GLU A 287 10.69 -14.55 -11.73
N ILE A 288 10.96 -13.24 -11.79
CA ILE A 288 10.05 -12.22 -11.24
C ILE A 288 8.70 -12.25 -11.98
N VAL A 289 8.71 -12.31 -13.32
CA VAL A 289 7.48 -12.42 -14.12
C VAL A 289 6.71 -13.71 -13.81
N GLU A 290 7.40 -14.84 -13.69
CA GLU A 290 6.80 -16.13 -13.30
C GLU A 290 6.12 -16.04 -11.92
N ARG A 291 6.77 -15.40 -10.95
CA ARG A 291 6.18 -15.18 -9.61
C ARG A 291 4.93 -14.28 -9.65
N ILE A 292 4.91 -13.25 -10.50
CA ILE A 292 3.73 -12.40 -10.68
C ILE A 292 2.59 -13.19 -11.33
N ARG A 293 2.86 -14.03 -12.33
CA ARG A 293 1.86 -14.91 -12.96
C ARG A 293 1.27 -15.93 -11.97
N ASP A 294 2.10 -16.47 -11.10
CA ASP A 294 1.65 -17.39 -10.05
C ASP A 294 0.71 -16.70 -9.04
N LEU A 295 0.97 -15.43 -8.72
CA LEU A 295 0.06 -14.61 -7.91
C LEU A 295 -1.23 -14.27 -8.66
N GLU A 296 -1.15 -13.95 -9.95
CA GLU A 296 -2.33 -13.70 -10.79
C GLU A 296 -3.23 -14.96 -10.86
N ALA A 297 -2.65 -16.13 -11.07
CA ALA A 297 -3.36 -17.40 -11.05
C ALA A 297 -4.02 -17.70 -9.69
N ALA A 298 -3.43 -17.21 -8.60
CA ALA A 298 -4.01 -17.30 -7.26
C ALA A 298 -5.13 -16.29 -6.99
N GLY A 299 -5.36 -15.32 -7.90
CA GLY A 299 -6.44 -14.34 -7.83
C GLY A 299 -6.00 -12.92 -7.50
N VAL A 300 -4.70 -12.62 -7.45
CA VAL A 300 -4.20 -11.25 -7.36
C VAL A 300 -4.48 -10.51 -8.67
N GLN A 301 -5.13 -9.36 -8.60
CA GLN A 301 -5.58 -8.59 -9.77
C GLN A 301 -4.87 -7.25 -9.91
N ASP A 302 -4.25 -6.77 -8.85
CA ASP A 302 -3.50 -5.51 -8.81
C ASP A 302 -2.09 -5.78 -8.28
N MET A 303 -1.09 -5.54 -9.12
CA MET A 303 0.31 -5.66 -8.75
C MET A 303 0.92 -4.28 -8.60
N ILE A 304 1.43 -3.96 -7.42
CA ILE A 304 2.10 -2.69 -7.13
C ILE A 304 3.61 -2.93 -7.12
N LEU A 305 4.30 -2.37 -8.10
CA LEU A 305 5.74 -2.52 -8.25
C LEU A 305 6.45 -1.36 -7.54
N ALA A 306 7.39 -1.68 -6.65
CA ALA A 306 8.12 -0.69 -5.89
C ALA A 306 9.59 -0.70 -6.28
N THR A 307 10.12 0.45 -6.73
CA THR A 307 11.56 0.65 -6.87
C THR A 307 12.20 0.76 -5.48
N CYS A 308 13.43 0.31 -5.35
CA CYS A 308 14.19 0.42 -4.09
C CYS A 308 14.71 1.83 -3.81
N ASP A 309 14.62 2.74 -4.77
CA ASP A 309 15.03 4.14 -4.67
C ASP A 309 14.28 4.97 -5.72
N TYR A 310 14.55 6.29 -5.79
CA TYR A 310 14.15 7.11 -6.92
C TYR A 310 14.99 6.70 -8.15
N ASP A 311 14.39 5.86 -8.98
CA ASP A 311 15.06 5.25 -10.13
C ASP A 311 14.10 5.20 -11.33
N LEU A 312 14.29 6.13 -12.27
CA LEU A 312 13.47 6.23 -13.47
C LEU A 312 13.77 5.15 -14.49
N GLU A 313 15.01 4.65 -14.53
CA GLU A 313 15.38 3.54 -15.40
C GLU A 313 14.67 2.26 -14.98
N GLN A 314 14.66 1.96 -13.69
CA GLN A 314 13.88 0.83 -13.14
C GLN A 314 12.39 0.98 -13.44
N LEU A 315 11.86 2.21 -13.36
CA LEU A 315 10.45 2.45 -13.69
C LEU A 315 10.16 2.16 -15.18
N GLU A 316 11.03 2.55 -16.10
CA GLU A 316 10.93 2.22 -17.52
C GLU A 316 11.03 0.71 -17.75
N ARG A 317 11.97 0.06 -17.11
CA ARG A 317 12.12 -1.40 -17.17
C ARG A 317 10.90 -2.14 -16.62
N PHE A 318 10.28 -1.65 -15.55
CA PHE A 318 9.03 -2.25 -15.07
C PHE A 318 7.94 -2.19 -16.13
N ALA A 319 7.82 -1.07 -16.84
CA ALA A 319 6.82 -0.92 -17.89
C ALA A 319 7.11 -1.84 -19.09
N THR A 320 8.35 -1.95 -19.53
CA THR A 320 8.74 -2.75 -20.72
C THR A 320 8.86 -4.23 -20.42
N ASP A 321 9.58 -4.59 -19.36
CA ASP A 321 10.03 -5.96 -19.09
C ASP A 321 9.02 -6.76 -18.28
N ILE A 322 8.11 -6.08 -17.53
CA ILE A 322 7.04 -6.71 -16.76
C ILE A 322 5.69 -6.39 -17.39
N VAL A 323 5.22 -5.14 -17.29
CA VAL A 323 3.85 -4.77 -17.70
C VAL A 323 3.59 -5.10 -19.17
N GLY A 324 4.57 -4.83 -20.05
CA GLY A 324 4.47 -5.14 -21.46
C GLY A 324 4.27 -6.61 -21.80
N ARG A 325 4.70 -7.54 -20.93
CA ARG A 325 4.48 -8.98 -21.12
C ARG A 325 3.04 -9.38 -20.79
N PHE A 326 2.45 -8.78 -19.78
CA PHE A 326 1.06 -9.05 -19.39
C PHE A 326 0.04 -8.41 -20.33
N LYS A 327 0.36 -7.25 -20.95
CA LYS A 327 -0.53 -6.57 -21.91
C LYS A 327 -0.53 -7.22 -23.30
N ARG A 328 0.50 -7.95 -23.68
CA ARG A 328 0.60 -8.64 -24.99
C ARG A 328 -0.15 -9.97 -25.01
N GLU A 329 -0.46 -10.54 -23.88
CA GLU A 329 -1.10 -11.85 -23.73
C GLU A 329 -2.59 -11.73 -23.36
N ALA A 330 -3.09 -10.51 -23.10
CA ALA A 330 -4.50 -10.20 -22.80
C ALA A 330 -5.23 -9.73 -24.07
#